data_f03ef81d95f09a984bacabe8ae157c87
#
_entry.id   f03ef81d95f09a984bacabe8ae157c87
#
_cell.length_a   1.000
_cell.length_b   1.000
_cell.length_c   1.000
_cell.angle_alpha   90.00
_cell.angle_beta   90.00
_cell.angle_gamma   90.00
#
_symmetry.space_group_name_H-M   'P 1'
#
loop_
_entity.id
_entity.type
_entity.pdbx_description
1 polymer ?
#
loop_
_entity_poly.entity_id
_entity_poly.type
_entity_poly.pdbx_seq_one_letter_code
_entity_poly.pdbx_strand_id
1 'polypeptide(L)' 'SAIRHNMAKDLPNISIPTALIWGENDEVTPPEVANEFDKLLPNSKLFWFENCGHAPMMEHPEKFNLTVYNWLIDNKI' A
#
# COMPACT_ATOMS: atom_id res chain seq x y z
N SER A 1 -10.03 10.63 -11.26
CA SER A 1 -9.40 9.77 -10.27
C SER A 1 -9.91 8.33 -10.37
N ALA A 2 -9.04 7.36 -10.17
CA ALA A 2 -9.41 5.95 -10.11
C ALA A 2 -10.08 5.57 -8.79
N ILE A 3 -9.97 6.42 -7.78
CA ILE A 3 -10.58 6.23 -6.47
C ILE A 3 -11.99 6.81 -6.49
N ARG A 4 -12.96 6.02 -6.00
CA ARG A 4 -14.34 6.46 -5.92
C ARG A 4 -14.47 7.67 -5.01
N HIS A 5 -15.43 8.54 -5.30
CA HIS A 5 -15.69 9.76 -4.53
C HIS A 5 -15.83 9.49 -3.03
N ASN A 6 -16.54 8.43 -2.64
CA ASN A 6 -16.74 8.11 -1.23
C ASN A 6 -15.42 7.72 -0.54
N MET A 7 -14.56 6.96 -1.23
CA MET A 7 -13.26 6.59 -0.70
C MET A 7 -12.38 7.82 -0.50
N ALA A 8 -12.36 8.72 -1.48
CA ALA A 8 -11.58 9.95 -1.38
C ALA A 8 -12.02 10.81 -0.19
N LYS A 9 -13.31 10.74 0.16
CA LYS A 9 -13.87 11.46 1.28
C LYS A 9 -13.55 10.80 2.62
N ASP A 10 -13.54 9.47 2.66
CA ASP A 10 -13.39 8.70 3.90
C ASP A 10 -11.93 8.44 4.29
N LEU A 11 -11.04 8.22 3.32
CA LEU A 11 -9.64 7.90 3.59
C LEU A 11 -8.93 8.90 4.50
N PRO A 12 -9.13 10.22 4.35
CA PRO A 12 -8.49 11.19 5.24
C PRO A 12 -8.86 11.04 6.72
N ASN A 13 -9.93 10.32 7.02
CA ASN A 13 -10.38 10.09 8.39
C ASN A 13 -9.78 8.81 9.02
N ILE A 14 -9.02 8.04 8.24
CA ILE A 14 -8.38 6.81 8.73
C ILE A 14 -6.98 7.18 9.21
N SER A 15 -6.81 7.28 10.53
CA SER A 15 -5.56 7.74 11.13
C SER A 15 -4.67 6.61 11.67
N ILE A 16 -5.14 5.36 11.64
CA ILE A 16 -4.32 4.24 12.09
C ILE A 16 -3.12 4.05 11.16
N PRO A 17 -1.98 3.55 11.68
CA PRO A 17 -0.84 3.26 10.84
C PRO A 17 -1.20 2.26 9.74
N THR A 18 -0.85 2.58 8.52
CA THR A 18 -1.24 1.79 7.34
C THR A 18 -0.03 1.54 6.45
N ALA A 19 0.23 0.29 6.12
CA ALA A 19 1.24 -0.08 5.14
C ALA A 19 0.54 -0.37 3.81
N LEU A 20 1.02 0.26 2.74
CA LEU A 20 0.57 0.00 1.38
C LEU A 20 1.69 -0.74 0.67
N ILE A 21 1.43 -1.97 0.22
CA ILE A 21 2.42 -2.76 -0.50
C ILE A 21 1.91 -2.97 -1.91
N TRP A 22 2.69 -2.52 -2.90
CA TRP A 22 2.24 -2.46 -4.28
C TRP A 22 3.30 -2.95 -5.25
N GLY A 23 2.88 -3.79 -6.20
CA GLY A 23 3.75 -4.21 -7.29
C GLY A 23 3.84 -3.14 -8.36
N GLU A 24 5.04 -2.85 -8.83
CA GLU A 24 5.24 -1.84 -9.86
C GLU A 24 4.59 -2.21 -11.18
N ASN A 25 4.39 -3.50 -11.43
CA ASN A 25 3.79 -4.02 -12.66
C ASN A 25 2.34 -4.47 -12.47
N ASP A 26 1.65 -3.96 -11.47
CA ASP A 26 0.26 -4.32 -11.21
C ASP A 26 -0.64 -3.79 -12.34
N GLU A 27 -1.24 -4.71 -13.11
CA GLU A 27 -2.14 -4.37 -14.21
C GLU A 27 -3.60 -4.39 -13.78
N VAL A 28 -3.90 -4.98 -12.62
CA VAL A 28 -5.26 -5.04 -12.09
C VAL A 28 -5.61 -3.74 -11.37
N THR A 29 -4.68 -3.27 -10.53
CA THR A 29 -4.82 -2.02 -9.80
C THR A 29 -3.62 -1.15 -10.13
N PRO A 30 -3.77 -0.16 -11.00
CA PRO A 30 -2.64 0.63 -11.50
C PRO A 30 -1.86 1.37 -10.40
N PRO A 31 -0.56 1.58 -10.59
CA PRO A 31 0.28 2.25 -9.58
C PRO A 31 -0.21 3.65 -9.16
N GLU A 32 -0.88 4.38 -10.03
CA GLU A 32 -1.44 5.69 -9.66
C GLU A 32 -2.48 5.59 -8.55
N VAL A 33 -3.16 4.44 -8.42
CA VAL A 33 -4.11 4.20 -7.32
C VAL A 33 -3.36 4.14 -6.00
N ALA A 34 -2.19 3.49 -5.96
CA ALA A 34 -1.36 3.43 -4.76
C ALA A 34 -0.94 4.82 -4.30
N ASN A 35 -0.55 5.67 -5.24
CA ASN A 35 -0.17 7.04 -4.93
C ASN A 35 -1.35 7.85 -4.39
N GLU A 36 -2.55 7.63 -4.93
CA GLU A 36 -3.75 8.30 -4.42
C GLU A 36 -4.08 7.88 -2.98
N PHE A 37 -3.98 6.58 -2.69
CA PHE A 37 -4.19 6.08 -1.33
C PHE A 37 -3.18 6.69 -0.36
N ASP A 38 -1.91 6.68 -0.74
CA ASP A 38 -0.85 7.21 0.12
C ASP A 38 -1.03 8.70 0.38
N LYS A 39 -1.51 9.43 -0.61
CA LYS A 39 -1.76 10.86 -0.49
C LYS A 39 -2.93 11.16 0.45
N LEU A 40 -3.97 10.32 0.42
CA LEU A 40 -5.20 10.57 1.17
C LEU A 40 -5.15 10.02 2.60
N LEU A 41 -4.39 8.94 2.84
CA LEU A 41 -4.27 8.35 4.18
C LEU A 41 -3.30 9.18 5.03
N PRO A 42 -3.72 9.66 6.20
CA PRO A 42 -2.88 10.52 7.04
C PRO A 42 -1.61 9.87 7.57
N ASN A 43 -1.63 8.54 7.76
CA ASN A 43 -0.53 7.82 8.40
C ASN A 43 -0.20 6.55 7.63
N SER A 44 0.21 6.70 6.38
CA SER A 44 0.54 5.56 5.52
C SER A 44 1.99 5.59 5.09
N LYS A 45 2.49 4.41 4.77
CA LYS A 45 3.79 4.24 4.11
C LYS A 45 3.61 3.32 2.93
N LEU A 46 4.09 3.74 1.76
CA LEU A 46 3.96 3.00 0.52
C LEU A 46 5.27 2.29 0.20
N PHE A 47 5.17 0.98 -0.01
CA PHE A 47 6.30 0.12 -0.38
C PHE A 47 6.10 -0.40 -1.79
N TRP A 48 7.03 -0.10 -2.67
CA TRP A 48 7.03 -0.57 -4.05
C TRP A 48 7.85 -1.84 -4.20
N PHE A 49 7.27 -2.85 -4.86
CA PHE A 49 7.97 -4.10 -5.17
C PHE A 49 8.26 -4.15 -6.66
N GLU A 50 9.54 -4.21 -7.01
CA GLU A 50 9.98 -4.35 -8.41
C GLU A 50 9.66 -5.77 -8.91
N ASN A 51 9.46 -5.89 -10.23
CA ASN A 51 9.14 -7.16 -10.88
C ASN A 51 8.00 -7.89 -10.18
N CYS A 52 6.96 -7.16 -9.85
CA CYS A 52 5.86 -7.66 -9.05
C CYS A 52 4.54 -7.13 -9.60
N GLY A 53 3.57 -8.02 -9.74
CA GLY A 53 2.22 -7.67 -10.18
C GLY A 53 1.27 -7.46 -9.00
N HIS A 54 0.07 -7.99 -9.12
CA HIS A 54 -1.03 -7.71 -8.18
C HIS A 54 -0.91 -8.41 -6.83
N ALA A 55 -0.15 -9.48 -6.72
CA ALA A 55 -0.10 -10.29 -5.51
C ALA A 55 1.32 -10.38 -4.90
N PRO A 56 1.83 -9.28 -4.30
CA PRO A 56 3.18 -9.28 -3.72
C PRO A 56 3.43 -10.41 -2.71
N MET A 57 2.42 -10.76 -1.92
CA MET A 57 2.53 -11.82 -0.91
C MET A 57 2.76 -13.19 -1.54
N MET A 58 2.34 -13.39 -2.78
CA MET A 58 2.52 -14.65 -3.50
C MET A 58 3.75 -14.63 -4.41
N GLU A 59 4.06 -13.49 -5.01
CA GLU A 59 5.16 -13.36 -5.97
C GLU A 59 6.50 -13.18 -5.27
N HIS A 60 6.52 -12.51 -4.13
CA HIS A 60 7.73 -12.23 -3.35
C HIS A 60 7.45 -12.45 -1.86
N PRO A 61 7.20 -13.70 -1.44
CA PRO A 61 6.76 -13.97 -0.06
C PRO A 61 7.78 -13.59 1.00
N GLU A 62 9.06 -13.83 0.77
CA GLU A 62 10.09 -13.50 1.76
C GLU A 62 10.21 -11.99 1.93
N LYS A 63 10.25 -11.25 0.83
CA LYS A 63 10.34 -9.79 0.86
C LYS A 63 9.07 -9.20 1.49
N PHE A 64 7.90 -9.76 1.15
CA PHE A 64 6.64 -9.32 1.72
C PHE A 64 6.64 -9.48 3.24
N ASN A 65 7.01 -10.66 3.72
CA ASN A 65 7.02 -10.94 5.16
C ASN A 65 7.99 -10.04 5.90
N LEU A 66 9.19 -9.84 5.35
CA LEU A 66 10.20 -8.99 5.96
C LEU A 66 9.75 -7.52 5.99
N THR A 67 9.14 -7.05 4.91
CA THR A 67 8.64 -5.69 4.82
C THR A 67 7.56 -5.44 5.89
N VAL A 68 6.60 -6.36 6.02
CA VAL A 68 5.54 -6.26 7.02
C VAL A 68 6.12 -6.31 8.43
N TYR A 69 7.03 -7.24 8.69
CA TYR A 69 7.65 -7.40 10.00
C TYR A 69 8.38 -6.11 10.43
N ASN A 70 9.21 -5.58 9.56
CA ASN A 70 9.95 -4.36 9.87
C ASN A 70 9.01 -3.18 10.08
N TRP A 71 7.96 -3.08 9.26
CA TRP A 71 6.98 -2.03 9.41
C TRP A 71 6.24 -2.10 10.75
N LEU A 72 5.90 -3.32 11.18
CA LEU A 72 5.25 -3.52 12.48
C LEU A 72 6.16 -3.05 13.64
N ILE A 73 7.43 -3.40 13.57
CA ILE A 73 8.41 -2.99 14.58
C ILE A 73 8.55 -1.46 14.59
N ASP A 74 8.69 -0.85 13.41
CA ASP A 74 8.89 0.60 13.28
C ASP A 74 7.71 1.37 13.84
N ASN A 75 6.51 0.79 13.77
CA ASN A 75 5.29 1.42 14.29
C ASN A 75 4.92 0.94 15.70
N LYS A 76 5.76 0.11 16.29
CA LYS A 76 5.57 -0.40 17.67
C LYS A 76 4.27 -1.18 17.84
N ILE A 77 3.92 -1.93 16.81
CA ILE A 77 2.71 -2.75 16.81
C ILE A 77 3.05 -4.18 17.21
#